data_ad661c112f3861449b891b6d593445ff
#
_entry.id   ad661c112f3861449b891b6d593445ff
#
_cell.length_a   1.000
_cell.length_b   1.000
_cell.length_c   1.000
_cell.angle_alpha   90.00
_cell.angle_beta   90.00
_cell.angle_gamma   90.00
#
_symmetry.space_group_name_H-M   'P 1'
#
loop_
_entity.id
_entity.type
_entity.pdbx_description
1 polymer ?
#
loop_
_entity_poly.entity_id
_entity_poly.type
_entity_poly.pdbx_seq_one_letter_code
_entity_poly.pdbx_strand_id
1 'polypeptide(L)'
;MKPNLIAATTLVAGLLAVCAPTFAHHSAAGYDLGHIVTLKNAKVTSILWANPHVVTYFDVTDQNGKVVHWTAEANSPENLAKQGWRSGSLQAGDMIATVRVFQVKDGRPVARMGDFTMPNGKVLESWGGADHPTPVADKANCDAKTVTGGYGALDCIDKGKTDNK
;
A
#
# COMPACT_ATOMS: atom_id res chain seq x y z
N MET A 1 -17.86 25.78 -50.75
CA MET A 1 -18.73 25.29 -49.65
C MET A 1 -18.33 26.01 -48.37
N LYS A 2 -19.21 26.83 -47.79
CA LYS A 2 -18.91 27.49 -46.48
C LYS A 2 -19.11 26.49 -45.38
N PRO A 3 -18.14 26.27 -44.48
CA PRO A 3 -18.31 25.38 -43.37
C PRO A 3 -19.47 25.88 -42.46
N ASN A 4 -20.41 25.00 -42.12
CA ASN A 4 -21.48 25.33 -41.20
C ASN A 4 -20.89 25.60 -39.81
N LEU A 5 -20.89 26.88 -39.39
CA LEU A 5 -20.36 27.29 -38.08
C LEU A 5 -20.99 26.53 -36.93
N ILE A 6 -22.28 26.20 -37.04
CA ILE A 6 -23.04 25.39 -36.07
C ILE A 6 -22.46 23.97 -35.95
N ALA A 7 -22.11 23.33 -37.08
CA ALA A 7 -21.53 22.00 -37.05
C ALA A 7 -20.12 22.00 -36.41
N ALA A 8 -19.34 23.04 -36.67
CA ALA A 8 -18.01 23.19 -36.07
C ALA A 8 -18.09 23.44 -34.55
N THR A 9 -19.02 24.29 -34.08
CA THR A 9 -19.19 24.56 -32.65
C THR A 9 -19.74 23.33 -31.89
N THR A 10 -20.63 22.55 -32.49
CA THR A 10 -21.16 21.32 -31.87
C THR A 10 -20.06 20.25 -31.75
N LEU A 11 -19.19 20.13 -32.75
CA LEU A 11 -18.07 19.19 -32.71
C LEU A 11 -17.04 19.59 -31.65
N VAL A 12 -16.71 20.86 -31.50
CA VAL A 12 -15.77 21.35 -30.47
C VAL A 12 -16.37 21.22 -29.08
N ALA A 13 -17.65 21.51 -28.88
CA ALA A 13 -18.34 21.33 -27.60
C ALA A 13 -18.41 19.85 -27.20
N GLY A 14 -18.64 18.95 -28.15
CA GLY A 14 -18.61 17.50 -27.95
C GLY A 14 -17.23 16.99 -27.54
N LEU A 15 -16.17 17.49 -28.19
CA LEU A 15 -14.79 17.10 -27.86
C LEU A 15 -14.36 17.56 -26.47
N LEU A 16 -14.78 18.76 -26.05
CA LEU A 16 -14.50 19.30 -24.71
C LEU A 16 -15.24 18.53 -23.59
N ALA A 17 -16.43 18.01 -23.87
CA ALA A 17 -17.18 17.20 -22.90
C ALA A 17 -16.53 15.83 -22.63
N VAL A 18 -15.78 15.26 -23.58
CA VAL A 18 -15.07 13.97 -23.44
C VAL A 18 -13.74 14.13 -22.67
N CYS A 19 -13.21 15.34 -22.56
CA CYS A 19 -11.97 15.65 -21.84
C CYS A 19 -12.18 15.93 -20.35
N ALA A 20 -13.34 15.56 -19.77
CA ALA A 20 -13.52 15.66 -18.32
C ALA A 20 -12.46 14.79 -17.62
N PRO A 21 -11.71 15.32 -16.62
CA PRO A 21 -10.72 14.53 -15.90
C PRO A 21 -11.44 13.38 -15.19
N THR A 22 -11.20 12.17 -15.66
CA THR A 22 -11.58 10.97 -14.90
C THR A 22 -10.65 10.90 -13.71
N PHE A 23 -11.17 11.17 -12.51
CA PHE A 23 -10.44 10.92 -11.27
C PHE A 23 -10.24 9.41 -11.14
N ALA A 24 -9.09 8.94 -11.61
CA ALA A 24 -8.70 7.56 -11.39
C ALA A 24 -8.42 7.39 -9.89
N HIS A 25 -9.23 6.60 -9.21
CA HIS A 25 -9.15 6.32 -7.76
C HIS A 25 -7.86 5.59 -7.32
N HIS A 26 -6.93 5.36 -8.22
CA HIS A 26 -5.68 4.61 -7.98
C HIS A 26 -4.45 5.49 -7.77
N SER A 27 -4.63 6.73 -7.30
CA SER A 27 -3.48 7.58 -7.01
C SER A 27 -2.82 7.16 -5.69
N ALA A 28 -1.53 6.79 -5.74
CA ALA A 28 -0.68 6.64 -4.55
C ALA A 28 -0.66 7.92 -3.69
N ALA A 29 -1.09 9.06 -4.24
CA ALA A 29 -1.15 10.36 -3.57
C ALA A 29 -2.06 10.41 -2.34
N GLY A 30 -3.03 9.49 -2.23
CA GLY A 30 -3.91 9.37 -1.06
C GLY A 30 -3.24 8.78 0.18
N TYR A 31 -2.16 8.03 0.01
CA TYR A 31 -1.42 7.38 1.09
C TYR A 31 -0.26 8.24 1.57
N ASP A 32 0.06 8.17 2.86
CA ASP A 32 1.28 8.75 3.41
C ASP A 32 2.44 7.76 3.22
N LEU A 33 3.07 7.83 2.06
CA LEU A 33 4.18 6.94 1.71
C LEU A 33 5.50 7.30 2.42
N GLY A 34 5.54 8.43 3.12
CA GLY A 34 6.69 8.87 3.92
C GLY A 34 6.73 8.27 5.32
N HIS A 35 5.62 7.71 5.81
CA HIS A 35 5.52 7.18 7.16
C HIS A 35 4.93 5.77 7.17
N ILE A 36 5.66 4.84 7.80
CA ILE A 36 5.20 3.47 8.01
C ILE A 36 4.48 3.40 9.35
N VAL A 37 3.22 2.97 9.30
CA VAL A 37 2.46 2.60 10.50
C VAL A 37 2.73 1.13 10.80
N THR A 38 3.19 0.86 12.02
CA THR A 38 3.45 -0.51 12.49
C THR A 38 2.39 -0.91 13.51
N LEU A 39 1.63 -1.95 13.20
CA LEU A 39 0.60 -2.50 14.06
C LEU A 39 1.03 -3.90 14.53
N LYS A 40 0.57 -4.31 15.70
CA LYS A 40 0.92 -5.60 16.32
C LYS A 40 -0.32 -6.46 16.57
N ASN A 41 -0.12 -7.77 16.50
CA ASN A 41 -1.12 -8.76 16.87
C ASN A 41 -2.46 -8.56 16.15
N ALA A 42 -2.40 -8.34 14.84
CA ALA A 42 -3.58 -8.20 14.02
C ALA A 42 -4.22 -9.56 13.75
N LYS A 43 -5.55 -9.61 13.76
CA LYS A 43 -6.34 -10.80 13.40
C LYS A 43 -7.02 -10.58 12.06
N VAL A 44 -6.74 -11.43 11.09
CA VAL A 44 -7.38 -11.39 9.78
C VAL A 44 -8.86 -11.71 9.92
N THR A 45 -9.73 -10.84 9.41
CA THR A 45 -11.18 -11.05 9.40
C THR A 45 -11.65 -11.56 8.04
N SER A 46 -11.05 -11.07 6.95
CA SER A 46 -11.29 -11.60 5.61
C SER A 46 -10.18 -11.18 4.66
N ILE A 47 -10.14 -11.84 3.49
CA ILE A 47 -9.28 -11.46 2.38
C ILE A 47 -10.06 -11.51 1.08
N LEU A 48 -9.96 -10.48 0.28
CA LEU A 48 -10.47 -10.42 -1.09
C LEU A 48 -9.31 -10.68 -2.05
N TRP A 49 -9.24 -11.88 -2.61
CA TRP A 49 -8.24 -12.24 -3.61
C TRP A 49 -8.80 -12.02 -5.02
N ALA A 50 -8.75 -10.79 -5.52
CA ALA A 50 -9.33 -10.39 -6.79
C ALA A 50 -8.53 -9.28 -7.48
N ASN A 51 -8.70 -9.13 -8.80
CA ASN A 51 -8.20 -7.97 -9.54
C ASN A 51 -9.07 -6.73 -9.25
N PRO A 52 -8.50 -5.52 -9.30
CA PRO A 52 -7.11 -5.20 -9.62
C PRO A 52 -6.16 -5.40 -8.43
N HIS A 53 -6.64 -5.45 -7.20
CA HIS A 53 -5.84 -5.51 -5.98
C HIS A 53 -6.38 -6.53 -5.00
N VAL A 54 -5.47 -7.24 -4.32
CA VAL A 54 -5.82 -8.04 -3.15
C VAL A 54 -6.02 -7.10 -1.96
N VAL A 55 -7.11 -7.33 -1.22
CA VAL A 55 -7.43 -6.53 -0.04
C VAL A 55 -7.54 -7.43 1.18
N THR A 56 -6.82 -7.09 2.24
CA THR A 56 -6.88 -7.79 3.52
C THR A 56 -7.61 -6.92 4.53
N TYR A 57 -8.61 -7.50 5.19
CA TYR A 57 -9.33 -6.91 6.32
C TYR A 57 -8.84 -7.57 7.60
N PHE A 58 -8.53 -6.78 8.61
CA PHE A 58 -8.02 -7.29 9.88
C PHE A 58 -8.35 -6.36 11.03
N ASP A 59 -8.39 -6.91 12.21
CA ASP A 59 -8.66 -6.23 13.46
C ASP A 59 -7.38 -6.06 14.27
N VAL A 60 -7.23 -4.89 14.86
CA VAL A 60 -6.15 -4.60 15.82
C VAL A 60 -6.77 -4.01 17.08
N THR A 61 -6.37 -4.50 18.24
CA THR A 61 -6.77 -3.88 19.51
C THR A 61 -5.82 -2.76 19.86
N ASP A 62 -6.34 -1.56 20.04
CA ASP A 62 -5.56 -0.39 20.42
C ASP A 62 -5.14 -0.43 21.91
N GLN A 63 -4.37 0.59 22.33
CA GLN A 63 -3.88 0.70 23.71
C GLN A 63 -4.99 0.87 24.76
N ASN A 64 -6.19 1.26 24.33
CA ASN A 64 -7.37 1.42 25.20
C ASN A 64 -8.25 0.16 25.24
N GLY A 65 -7.82 -0.92 24.58
CA GLY A 65 -8.59 -2.15 24.46
C GLY A 65 -9.70 -2.11 23.41
N LYS A 66 -9.78 -1.05 22.60
CA LYS A 66 -10.77 -0.92 21.53
C LYS A 66 -10.29 -1.64 20.28
N VAL A 67 -11.17 -2.42 19.66
CA VAL A 67 -10.91 -3.04 18.36
C VAL A 67 -11.07 -1.98 17.26
N VAL A 68 -10.04 -1.88 16.43
CA VAL A 68 -10.01 -1.03 15.23
C VAL A 68 -9.97 -1.93 14.00
N HIS A 69 -10.93 -1.76 13.10
CA HIS A 69 -11.04 -2.51 11.86
C HIS A 69 -10.20 -1.85 10.78
N TRP A 70 -9.19 -2.54 10.30
CA TRP A 70 -8.26 -2.06 9.29
C TRP A 70 -8.52 -2.72 7.93
N THR A 71 -8.21 -1.96 6.88
CA THR A 71 -8.17 -2.45 5.49
C THR A 71 -6.80 -2.14 4.91
N ALA A 72 -6.13 -3.16 4.37
CA ALA A 72 -4.87 -2.98 3.65
C ALA A 72 -4.98 -3.48 2.22
N GLU A 73 -4.74 -2.59 1.26
CA GLU A 73 -4.68 -2.88 -0.16
C GLU A 73 -3.27 -3.33 -0.54
N ALA A 74 -3.16 -4.50 -1.16
CA ALA A 74 -1.92 -5.06 -1.65
C ALA A 74 -1.81 -4.91 -3.17
N ASN A 75 -0.82 -5.56 -3.78
CA ASN A 75 -0.67 -5.65 -5.23
C ASN A 75 -1.73 -6.56 -5.87
N SER A 76 -1.72 -6.65 -7.20
CA SER A 76 -2.59 -7.57 -7.93
C SER A 76 -2.27 -9.03 -7.58
N PRO A 77 -3.25 -9.96 -7.71
CA PRO A 77 -3.01 -11.39 -7.50
C PRO A 77 -1.82 -11.95 -8.26
N GLU A 78 -1.65 -11.50 -9.51
CA GLU A 78 -0.51 -11.93 -10.36
C GLU A 78 0.83 -11.48 -9.79
N ASN A 79 0.94 -10.20 -9.37
CA ASN A 79 2.18 -9.68 -8.81
C ASN A 79 2.50 -10.33 -7.46
N LEU A 80 1.50 -10.55 -6.61
CA LEU A 80 1.70 -11.25 -5.34
C LEU A 80 2.11 -12.71 -5.57
N ALA A 81 1.56 -13.38 -6.59
CA ALA A 81 1.96 -14.75 -6.93
C ALA A 81 3.44 -14.85 -7.33
N LYS A 82 3.99 -13.83 -8.02
CA LYS A 82 5.42 -13.74 -8.34
C LYS A 82 6.28 -13.58 -7.06
N GLN A 83 5.72 -13.06 -5.98
CA GLN A 83 6.34 -12.91 -4.67
C GLN A 83 6.09 -14.12 -3.74
N GLY A 84 5.53 -15.18 -4.27
CA GLY A 84 5.29 -16.43 -3.53
C GLY A 84 3.97 -16.50 -2.78
N TRP A 85 3.10 -15.52 -2.93
CA TRP A 85 1.74 -15.59 -2.37
C TRP A 85 0.86 -16.58 -3.15
N ARG A 86 -0.16 -17.06 -2.48
CA ARG A 86 -1.26 -17.84 -3.03
C ARG A 86 -2.57 -17.33 -2.43
N SER A 87 -3.70 -17.65 -3.04
CA SER A 87 -5.04 -17.29 -2.52
C SER A 87 -5.30 -17.80 -1.09
N GLY A 88 -4.55 -18.81 -0.65
CA GLY A 88 -4.59 -19.33 0.74
C GLY A 88 -3.43 -18.88 1.61
N SER A 89 -2.61 -17.89 1.21
CA SER A 89 -1.48 -17.40 2.03
C SER A 89 -1.90 -16.73 3.32
N LEU A 90 -3.11 -16.16 3.32
CA LEU A 90 -3.81 -15.65 4.50
C LEU A 90 -5.26 -16.12 4.46
N GLN A 91 -5.82 -16.39 5.63
CA GLN A 91 -7.21 -16.78 5.79
C GLN A 91 -7.84 -16.06 6.99
N ALA A 92 -9.16 -15.97 6.99
CA ALA A 92 -9.88 -15.45 8.16
C ALA A 92 -9.53 -16.27 9.42
N GLY A 93 -9.21 -15.55 10.48
CA GLY A 93 -8.76 -16.14 11.75
C GLY A 93 -7.25 -16.16 11.93
N ASP A 94 -6.45 -16.01 10.87
CA ASP A 94 -5.00 -15.96 10.99
C ASP A 94 -4.55 -14.76 11.83
N MET A 95 -3.48 -14.97 12.60
CA MET A 95 -2.82 -13.92 13.35
C MET A 95 -1.61 -13.41 12.58
N ILE A 96 -1.46 -12.09 12.52
CA ILE A 96 -0.29 -11.41 11.97
C ILE A 96 0.44 -10.76 13.15
N ALA A 97 1.68 -11.18 13.41
CA ALA A 97 2.46 -10.66 14.53
C ALA A 97 2.81 -9.17 14.34
N THR A 98 3.16 -8.78 13.12
CA THR A 98 3.48 -7.39 12.77
C THR A 98 2.92 -7.05 11.41
N VAL A 99 2.20 -5.94 11.35
CA VAL A 99 1.68 -5.31 10.12
C VAL A 99 2.44 -4.01 9.90
N ARG A 100 3.04 -3.84 8.72
CA ARG A 100 3.65 -2.58 8.28
C ARG A 100 2.89 -2.08 7.08
N VAL A 101 2.34 -0.87 7.19
CA VAL A 101 1.45 -0.31 6.17
C VAL A 101 1.67 1.19 6.00
N PHE A 102 1.25 1.72 4.86
CA PHE A 102 1.16 3.15 4.58
C PHE A 102 -0.30 3.59 4.69
N GLN A 103 -0.60 4.29 5.77
CA GLN A 103 -1.96 4.75 6.05
C GLN A 103 -2.38 5.87 5.08
N VAL A 104 -3.66 6.01 4.82
CA VAL A 104 -4.20 7.18 4.13
C VAL A 104 -3.98 8.45 4.96
N LYS A 105 -3.72 9.57 4.27
CA LYS A 105 -3.37 10.87 4.89
C LYS A 105 -4.46 11.45 5.79
N ASP A 106 -5.71 11.03 5.61
CA ASP A 106 -6.84 11.47 6.43
C ASP A 106 -6.98 10.72 7.76
N GLY A 107 -6.07 9.78 8.04
CA GLY A 107 -5.99 9.06 9.31
C GLY A 107 -6.99 7.93 9.50
N ARG A 108 -7.83 7.62 8.51
CA ARG A 108 -8.71 6.44 8.56
C ARG A 108 -7.87 5.15 8.64
N PRO A 109 -8.41 4.04 9.21
CA PRO A 109 -7.73 2.75 9.27
C PRO A 109 -7.78 2.02 7.90
N VAL A 110 -7.37 2.73 6.88
CA VAL A 110 -7.22 2.26 5.49
C VAL A 110 -5.79 2.51 5.08
N ALA A 111 -5.18 1.52 4.47
CA ALA A 111 -3.76 1.60 4.18
C ALA A 111 -3.38 0.84 2.90
N ARG A 112 -2.21 1.17 2.38
CA ARG A 112 -1.50 0.34 1.41
C ARG A 112 -0.58 -0.62 2.17
N MET A 113 -0.63 -1.89 1.82
CA MET A 113 0.18 -2.91 2.46
C MET A 113 1.66 -2.74 2.12
N GLY A 114 2.49 -2.73 3.14
CA GLY A 114 3.92 -2.93 3.03
C GLY A 114 4.26 -4.41 3.14
N ASP A 115 4.31 -4.90 4.38
CA ASP A 115 4.53 -6.31 4.67
C ASP A 115 3.76 -6.77 5.92
N PHE A 116 3.54 -8.07 5.99
CA PHE A 116 2.96 -8.77 7.13
C PHE A 116 3.95 -9.82 7.62
N THR A 117 4.38 -9.72 8.86
CA THR A 117 5.19 -10.76 9.51
C THR A 117 4.27 -11.67 10.30
N MET A 118 4.26 -12.96 9.94
CA MET A 118 3.46 -14.00 10.59
C MET A 118 4.12 -14.42 11.91
N PRO A 119 3.39 -15.06 12.86
CA PRO A 119 3.96 -15.51 14.13
C PRO A 119 5.13 -16.49 13.99
N ASN A 120 5.20 -17.25 12.89
CA ASN A 120 6.30 -18.16 12.59
C ASN A 120 7.52 -17.49 11.94
N GLY A 121 7.51 -16.15 11.85
CA GLY A 121 8.58 -15.35 11.22
C GLY A 121 8.49 -15.23 9.68
N LYS A 122 7.54 -15.92 9.03
CA LYS A 122 7.34 -15.75 7.60
C LYS A 122 6.89 -14.33 7.29
N VAL A 123 7.52 -13.69 6.31
CA VAL A 123 7.13 -12.37 5.83
C VAL A 123 6.36 -12.51 4.52
N LEU A 124 5.23 -11.83 4.44
CA LEU A 124 4.39 -11.70 3.28
C LEU A 124 4.49 -10.25 2.79
N GLU A 125 5.24 -10.02 1.73
CA GLU A 125 5.48 -8.70 1.16
C GLU A 125 4.49 -8.41 0.04
N SER A 126 3.99 -7.18 -0.04
CA SER A 126 3.11 -6.74 -1.13
C SER A 126 3.84 -5.94 -2.19
N TRP A 127 5.00 -5.43 -1.85
CA TRP A 127 5.71 -4.47 -2.68
C TRP A 127 7.10 -4.97 -3.10
N GLY A 128 7.20 -6.14 -3.68
CA GLY A 128 8.41 -6.67 -4.26
C GLY A 128 8.20 -6.94 -5.75
N GLY A 129 8.81 -6.18 -6.59
CA GLY A 129 9.13 -6.50 -7.96
C GLY A 129 10.64 -6.44 -8.09
N ALA A 130 11.21 -6.90 -9.19
CA ALA A 130 12.65 -6.85 -9.45
C ALA A 130 13.27 -5.44 -9.33
N ASP A 131 12.44 -4.41 -9.29
CA ASP A 131 12.83 -3.00 -9.21
C ASP A 131 12.78 -2.42 -7.78
N HIS A 132 12.37 -3.20 -6.78
CA HIS A 132 12.37 -2.79 -5.38
C HIS A 132 13.09 -3.84 -4.56
N PRO A 133 14.33 -3.57 -4.13
CA PRO A 133 15.07 -4.48 -3.26
C PRO A 133 14.24 -4.74 -2.00
N THR A 134 14.08 -6.02 -1.66
CA THR A 134 13.51 -6.47 -0.39
C THR A 134 14.17 -5.69 0.76
N PRO A 135 13.40 -5.20 1.73
CA PRO A 135 13.99 -4.61 2.93
C PRO A 135 14.87 -5.67 3.57
N VAL A 136 16.16 -5.43 3.57
CA VAL A 136 17.09 -6.28 4.32
C VAL A 136 16.69 -6.14 5.79
N ALA A 137 16.30 -7.24 6.40
CA ALA A 137 15.82 -7.31 7.79
C ALA A 137 16.92 -7.00 8.82
N ASP A 138 17.96 -6.29 8.44
CA ASP A 138 19.09 -5.99 9.30
C ASP A 138 19.13 -4.50 9.63
N LYS A 139 18.50 -4.14 10.75
CA LYS A 139 18.51 -2.78 11.34
C LYS A 139 19.93 -2.30 11.72
N ALA A 140 20.95 -3.14 11.57
CA ALA A 140 22.32 -2.83 11.98
C ALA A 140 23.15 -2.13 10.90
N ASN A 141 22.72 -2.13 9.63
CA ASN A 141 23.55 -1.65 8.52
C ASN A 141 22.79 -0.65 7.63
N CYS A 142 22.53 0.53 8.19
CA CYS A 142 22.02 1.68 7.44
C CYS A 142 23.15 2.48 6.78
N ASP A 143 24.06 1.82 6.09
CA ASP A 143 25.08 2.52 5.31
C ASP A 143 24.46 3.11 4.03
N ALA A 144 24.57 4.44 3.89
CA ALA A 144 24.00 5.24 2.80
C ALA A 144 24.42 4.79 1.38
N LYS A 145 25.36 3.84 1.26
CA LYS A 145 25.82 3.27 -0.02
C LYS A 145 25.04 2.03 -0.47
N THR A 146 24.28 1.39 0.42
CA THR A 146 23.59 0.11 0.13
C THR A 146 22.07 0.26 0.01
N VAL A 147 21.51 1.41 0.36
CA VAL A 147 20.06 1.65 0.35
C VAL A 147 19.68 2.34 -0.96
N THR A 148 19.53 1.58 -2.02
CA THR A 148 19.00 2.06 -3.31
C THR A 148 17.50 1.76 -3.37
N GLY A 149 16.68 2.63 -2.77
CA GLY A 149 15.23 2.59 -2.91
C GLY A 149 14.53 1.44 -2.16
N GLY A 150 13.30 1.65 -1.76
CA GLY A 150 12.46 0.71 -1.02
C GLY A 150 12.26 1.10 0.45
N TYR A 151 11.53 0.27 1.19
CA TYR A 151 11.16 0.52 2.59
C TYR A 151 12.35 0.61 3.55
N GLY A 152 13.46 -0.08 3.25
CA GLY A 152 14.69 0.00 4.03
C GLY A 152 15.31 1.40 4.05
N ALA A 153 15.13 2.20 2.99
CA ALA A 153 15.59 3.58 2.93
C ALA A 153 14.84 4.49 3.90
N LEU A 154 13.54 4.23 4.12
CA LEU A 154 12.69 5.03 5.01
C LEU A 154 13.00 4.75 6.49
N ASP A 155 13.26 3.50 6.85
CA ASP A 155 13.68 3.13 8.21
C ASP A 155 15.03 3.77 8.61
N CYS A 156 15.89 4.08 7.62
CA CYS A 156 17.17 4.74 7.84
C CYS A 156 17.06 6.27 7.99
N ILE A 157 16.08 6.89 7.34
CA ILE A 157 15.86 8.35 7.37
C ILE A 157 15.40 8.80 8.77
N ASP A 158 14.60 8.00 9.45
CA ASP A 158 14.03 8.37 10.77
C ASP A 158 15.07 8.33 11.89
N LYS A 159 16.16 7.57 11.76
CA LYS A 159 17.27 7.56 12.73
C LYS A 159 18.18 8.77 12.65
N GLY A 160 18.26 9.45 11.50
CA GLY A 160 19.11 10.63 11.32
C GLY A 160 18.53 11.92 11.91
N LYS A 161 17.27 11.92 12.37
CA LYS A 161 16.56 13.10 12.85
C LYS A 161 16.53 13.27 14.37
N THR A 162 16.99 12.27 15.13
CA THR A 162 16.93 12.26 16.59
C THR A 162 18.23 12.69 17.29
N ASP A 163 19.34 12.88 16.56
CA ASP A 163 20.65 13.14 17.17
C ASP A 163 21.14 14.60 17.04
N ASN A 164 20.27 15.56 16.68
CA ASN A 164 20.60 16.98 16.71
C ASN A 164 19.65 17.75 17.64
N LYS A 165 19.83 17.54 18.95
CA LYS A 165 19.49 18.52 19.99
C LYS A 165 20.48 18.44 21.12
#